data_339f1a6e47cfbc5aeb6e7bd1041b0290
#
_entry.id   339f1a6e47cfbc5aeb6e7bd1041b0290
#
_cell.length_a   1.000
_cell.length_b   1.000
_cell.length_c   1.000
_cell.angle_alpha   90.00
_cell.angle_beta   90.00
_cell.angle_gamma   90.00
#
_symmetry.space_group_name_H-M   'P 1'
#
loop_
_entity.id
_entity.type
_entity.pdbx_description
1 polymer ?
#
loop_
_entity_poly.entity_id
_entity_poly.type
_entity_poly.pdbx_seq_one_letter_code
_entity_poly.pdbx_strand_id
1 'polypeptide(L)'
;MIWVPNQLVGAPSGTNVTIDCHTEAYPRAISYWVYENVMILPTKKYGTETAENSYRGHMKLAIRDLKDKDFGNYRCISKNSLGETEGSIRLYGQYKQYDTFGNTRQIRMFLSKTA
;
A
#
# COMPACT_ATOMS: atom_id res chain seq x y z
N MET A 1 12.02 -3.01 -13.16
CA MET A 1 11.02 -4.04 -12.78
C MET A 1 10.50 -3.80 -11.38
N ILE A 2 9.20 -3.94 -11.19
CA ILE A 2 8.53 -3.86 -9.88
C ILE A 2 7.78 -5.15 -9.64
N TRP A 3 7.84 -5.67 -8.44
CA TRP A 3 6.93 -6.74 -8.01
C TRP A 3 6.39 -6.44 -6.62
N VAL A 4 5.19 -6.95 -6.37
CA VAL A 4 4.43 -6.68 -5.16
C VAL A 4 4.13 -8.01 -4.47
N PRO A 5 4.69 -8.25 -3.27
CA PRO A 5 4.45 -9.51 -2.56
C PRO A 5 2.96 -9.75 -2.24
N ASN A 6 2.24 -8.68 -1.90
CA ASN A 6 0.83 -8.75 -1.56
C ASN A 6 0.07 -7.72 -2.36
N GLN A 7 -0.64 -8.16 -3.40
CA GLN A 7 -1.44 -7.28 -4.25
C GLN A 7 -2.79 -6.93 -3.64
N LEU A 8 -3.20 -7.66 -2.63
CA LEU A 8 -4.47 -7.48 -1.94
C LEU A 8 -4.23 -7.54 -0.45
N VAL A 9 -4.49 -6.44 0.23
CA VAL A 9 -4.22 -6.30 1.66
C VAL A 9 -5.50 -5.85 2.38
N GLY A 10 -5.86 -6.54 3.45
CA GLY A 10 -7.02 -6.20 4.25
C GLY A 10 -6.65 -5.75 5.64
N ALA A 11 -7.34 -4.73 6.15
CA ALA A 11 -7.13 -4.22 7.49
C ALA A 11 -8.39 -3.57 8.03
N PRO A 12 -8.65 -3.65 9.37
CA PRO A 12 -9.79 -2.98 9.98
C PRO A 12 -9.60 -1.46 10.03
N SER A 13 -10.70 -0.72 9.95
CA SER A 13 -10.69 0.73 10.20
C SER A 13 -10.12 1.03 11.59
N GLY A 14 -9.42 2.15 11.70
CA GLY A 14 -8.82 2.59 12.96
C GLY A 14 -7.49 1.95 13.29
N THR A 15 -7.01 1.02 12.49
CA THR A 15 -5.70 0.38 12.69
C THR A 15 -4.67 0.95 11.73
N ASN A 16 -3.41 0.55 11.92
CA ASN A 16 -2.31 0.90 11.02
C ASN A 16 -1.99 -0.28 10.13
N VAL A 17 -1.57 0.00 8.90
CA VAL A 17 -1.15 -1.03 7.96
C VAL A 17 0.13 -0.59 7.25
N THR A 18 0.97 -1.55 6.90
CA THR A 18 2.14 -1.29 6.07
C THR A 18 2.05 -2.13 4.81
N ILE A 19 2.20 -1.47 3.67
CA ILE A 19 2.24 -2.11 2.36
C ILE A 19 3.62 -1.92 1.76
N ASP A 20 4.04 -2.83 0.90
CA ASP A 20 5.39 -2.80 0.37
C ASP A 20 5.47 -3.22 -1.08
N CYS A 21 6.51 -2.72 -1.75
CA CYS A 21 6.89 -3.06 -3.12
C CYS A 21 8.39 -3.32 -3.18
N HIS A 22 8.78 -4.24 -4.04
CA HIS A 22 10.17 -4.45 -4.39
C HIS A 22 10.43 -3.90 -5.77
N THR A 23 11.55 -3.22 -5.94
CA THR A 23 11.94 -2.62 -7.20
C THR A 23 13.30 -3.10 -7.64
N GLU A 24 13.52 -3.12 -8.94
CA GLU A 24 14.81 -3.40 -9.54
C GLU A 24 14.95 -2.51 -10.77
N ALA A 25 15.94 -1.61 -10.78
CA ALA A 25 16.11 -0.65 -11.86
C ALA A 25 17.59 -0.28 -12.05
N TYR A 26 17.99 -0.24 -13.31
CA TYR A 26 19.29 0.24 -13.72
C TYR A 26 19.13 1.09 -15.00
N PRO A 27 19.60 2.33 -15.04
CA PRO A 27 20.18 3.11 -13.93
C PRO A 27 19.22 3.27 -12.75
N ARG A 28 19.77 3.74 -11.62
CA ARG A 28 19.00 3.95 -10.40
C ARG A 28 17.73 4.76 -10.64
N ALA A 29 16.63 4.31 -10.09
CA ALA A 29 15.33 4.94 -10.26
C ALA A 29 14.94 5.82 -9.08
N ILE A 30 14.07 6.80 -9.36
CA ILE A 30 13.32 7.51 -8.32
C ILE A 30 12.03 6.73 -8.11
N SER A 31 11.72 6.43 -6.86
CA SER A 31 10.55 5.61 -6.51
C SER A 31 9.66 6.35 -5.52
N TYR A 32 8.35 6.23 -5.71
CA TYR A 32 7.37 6.91 -4.87
C TYR A 32 6.03 6.20 -4.87
N TRP A 33 5.17 6.59 -3.93
CA TRP A 33 3.83 6.05 -3.78
C TRP A 33 2.78 7.03 -4.28
N VAL A 34 1.70 6.50 -4.83
CA VAL A 34 0.57 7.31 -5.34
C VAL A 34 -0.74 6.69 -4.86
N TYR A 35 -1.65 7.54 -4.42
CA TYR A 35 -3.02 7.18 -4.09
C TYR A 35 -3.97 8.16 -4.78
N GLU A 36 -4.90 7.62 -5.57
CA GLU A 36 -5.87 8.42 -6.35
C GLU A 36 -5.21 9.53 -7.16
N ASN A 37 -4.15 9.18 -7.89
CA ASN A 37 -3.38 10.09 -8.75
C ASN A 37 -2.66 11.22 -8.01
N VAL A 38 -2.52 11.09 -6.69
CA VAL A 38 -1.80 12.05 -5.86
C VAL A 38 -0.58 11.37 -5.26
N MET A 39 0.58 12.00 -5.42
CA MET A 39 1.81 11.52 -4.79
C MET A 39 1.70 11.60 -3.28
N ILE A 40 2.06 10.51 -2.60
CA ILE A 40 2.05 10.44 -1.15
C ILE A 40 3.38 10.94 -0.61
N LEU A 41 3.32 11.93 0.26
CA LEU A 41 4.48 12.48 0.97
C LEU A 41 4.46 12.04 2.43
N PRO A 42 5.64 11.94 3.09
CA PRO A 42 5.69 11.61 4.50
C PRO A 42 4.95 12.63 5.35
N THR A 43 4.05 12.15 6.20
CA THR A 43 3.24 12.97 7.11
C THR A 43 2.97 12.17 8.37
N LYS A 44 2.13 12.72 9.27
CA LYS A 44 1.64 11.95 10.42
C LYS A 44 0.77 10.77 9.98
N LYS A 45 0.09 10.91 8.85
CA LYS A 45 -0.77 9.87 8.26
C LYS A 45 0.07 8.79 7.58
N TYR A 46 1.08 9.18 6.83
CA TYR A 46 1.87 8.29 6.00
C TYR A 46 3.33 8.27 6.40
N GLY A 47 3.85 7.09 6.67
CA GLY A 47 5.27 6.88 6.84
C GLY A 47 5.83 6.19 5.61
N THR A 48 6.85 6.75 4.98
CA THR A 48 7.51 6.13 3.84
C THR A 48 8.92 5.72 4.21
N GLU A 49 9.32 4.54 3.77
CA GLU A 49 10.65 4.01 3.99
C GLU A 49 11.11 3.33 2.71
N THR A 50 12.33 3.63 2.30
CA THR A 50 12.93 2.99 1.13
C THR A 50 14.32 2.52 1.49
N ALA A 51 14.56 1.22 1.39
CA ALA A 51 15.87 0.62 1.54
C ALA A 51 16.39 0.23 0.16
N GLU A 52 17.59 0.68 -0.18
CA GLU A 52 18.19 0.40 -1.48
C GLU A 52 19.52 -0.33 -1.30
N ASN A 53 19.74 -1.32 -2.14
CA ASN A 53 20.98 -2.06 -2.23
C ASN A 53 21.33 -2.27 -3.69
N SER A 54 22.35 -1.53 -4.17
CA SER A 54 22.74 -1.52 -5.58
C SER A 54 21.55 -1.05 -6.45
N TYR A 55 21.03 -1.89 -7.35
CA TYR A 55 19.90 -1.56 -8.22
C TYR A 55 18.56 -2.10 -7.70
N ARG A 56 18.57 -2.71 -6.51
CA ARG A 56 17.36 -3.24 -5.88
C ARG A 56 16.86 -2.30 -4.78
N GLY A 57 15.56 -2.16 -4.69
CA GLY A 57 14.93 -1.35 -3.66
C GLY A 57 13.76 -2.07 -3.02
N HIS A 58 13.52 -1.75 -1.76
CA HIS A 58 12.35 -2.20 -1.02
C HIS A 58 11.64 -0.96 -0.47
N MET A 59 10.45 -0.69 -0.97
CA MET A 59 9.64 0.47 -0.58
C MET A 59 8.56 0.03 0.40
N LYS A 60 8.42 0.75 1.49
CA LYS A 60 7.36 0.53 2.47
C LYS A 60 6.54 1.79 2.66
N LEU A 61 5.23 1.63 2.76
CA LEU A 61 4.30 2.69 3.08
C LEU A 61 3.48 2.28 4.28
N ALA A 62 3.61 3.02 5.38
CA ALA A 62 2.78 2.86 6.56
C ALA A 62 1.61 3.84 6.47
N ILE A 63 0.39 3.33 6.57
CA ILE A 63 -0.83 4.14 6.58
C ILE A 63 -1.42 4.02 7.97
N ARG A 64 -1.52 5.14 8.67
CA ARG A 64 -1.93 5.16 10.07
C ARG A 64 -3.38 5.55 10.21
N ASP A 65 -4.05 4.97 11.21
CA ASP A 65 -5.44 5.29 11.57
C ASP A 65 -6.36 5.24 10.37
N LEU A 66 -6.55 4.04 9.83
CA LEU A 66 -7.31 3.81 8.61
C LEU A 66 -8.75 4.30 8.72
N LYS A 67 -9.16 5.09 7.76
CA LYS A 67 -10.53 5.56 7.57
C LYS A 67 -11.09 4.98 6.28
N ASP A 68 -12.39 5.07 6.09
CA ASP A 68 -13.04 4.56 4.89
C ASP A 68 -12.44 5.16 3.60
N LYS A 69 -12.04 6.42 3.66
CA LYS A 69 -11.41 7.10 2.53
C LYS A 69 -10.02 6.59 2.18
N ASP A 70 -9.40 5.81 3.07
CA ASP A 70 -8.04 5.30 2.86
C ASP A 70 -8.02 3.97 2.10
N PHE A 71 -9.15 3.33 1.95
CA PHE A 71 -9.25 2.08 1.21
C PHE A 71 -9.30 2.34 -0.30
N GLY A 72 -8.64 1.51 -1.06
CA GLY A 72 -8.59 1.62 -2.50
C GLY A 72 -7.24 1.16 -3.06
N ASN A 73 -6.88 1.69 -4.22
CA ASN A 73 -5.67 1.29 -4.91
C ASN A 73 -4.51 2.22 -4.58
N TYR A 74 -3.42 1.63 -4.10
CA TYR A 74 -2.15 2.30 -3.92
C TYR A 74 -1.19 1.80 -4.99
N ARG A 75 -0.43 2.71 -5.58
CA ARG A 75 0.56 2.36 -6.60
C ARG A 75 1.95 2.75 -6.15
N CYS A 76 2.89 1.84 -6.33
CA CYS A 76 4.30 2.15 -6.21
C CYS A 76 4.86 2.35 -7.62
N ILE A 77 5.57 3.43 -7.82
CA ILE A 77 6.09 3.83 -9.12
C ILE A 77 7.60 3.94 -9.03
N SER A 78 8.29 3.40 -10.04
CA SER A 78 9.74 3.49 -10.15
C SER A 78 10.09 4.02 -11.55
N LYS A 79 10.81 5.12 -11.60
CA LYS A 79 11.08 5.85 -12.84
C LYS A 79 12.57 6.17 -12.95
N ASN A 80 13.14 5.87 -14.11
CA ASN A 80 14.52 6.24 -14.46
C ASN A 80 14.56 6.79 -15.89
N SER A 81 15.77 7.03 -16.41
CA SER A 81 15.94 7.55 -17.76
C SER A 81 15.46 6.62 -18.87
N LEU A 82 15.28 5.33 -18.59
CA LEU A 82 14.85 4.36 -19.57
C LEU A 82 13.34 4.12 -19.58
N GLY A 83 12.64 4.54 -18.55
CA GLY A 83 11.19 4.35 -18.49
C GLY A 83 10.65 4.32 -17.08
N GLU A 84 9.41 3.91 -17.00
CA GLU A 84 8.62 3.88 -15.76
C GLU A 84 7.93 2.53 -15.61
N THR A 85 7.95 2.00 -14.39
CA THR A 85 7.21 0.80 -14.04
C THR A 85 6.37 1.07 -12.81
N GLU A 86 5.27 0.34 -12.66
CA GLU A 86 4.40 0.48 -11.48
C GLU A 86 3.85 -0.86 -11.02
N GLY A 87 3.53 -0.90 -9.71
CA GLY A 87 2.81 -2.00 -9.11
C GLY A 87 1.60 -1.46 -8.36
N SER A 88 0.52 -2.22 -8.32
CA SER A 88 -0.71 -1.84 -7.63
C SER A 88 -1.00 -2.75 -6.46
N ILE A 89 -1.42 -2.14 -5.35
CA ILE A 89 -1.87 -2.83 -4.16
C ILE A 89 -3.26 -2.32 -3.81
N ARG A 90 -4.23 -3.23 -3.71
CA ARG A 90 -5.57 -2.87 -3.25
C ARG A 90 -5.67 -3.08 -1.75
N LEU A 91 -5.97 -2.00 -1.04
CA LEU A 91 -6.25 -2.02 0.38
C LEU A 91 -7.77 -2.04 0.58
N TYR A 92 -8.28 -3.03 1.30
CA TYR A 92 -9.71 -3.15 1.58
C TYR A 92 -9.96 -3.19 3.09
N GLY A 93 -11.19 -2.83 3.47
CA GLY A 93 -11.59 -2.84 4.86
C GLY A 93 -11.98 -4.24 5.34
N GLN A 94 -11.62 -4.53 6.59
CA GLN A 94 -12.08 -5.72 7.31
C GLN A 94 -12.94 -5.26 8.47
N TYR A 95 -14.02 -6.00 8.75
CA TYR A 95 -14.89 -5.71 9.88
C TYR A 95 -14.74 -6.79 10.94
N LYS A 96 -14.77 -6.38 12.20
CA LYS A 96 -14.87 -7.30 13.32
C LYS A 96 -16.34 -7.57 13.59
N GLN A 97 -16.74 -8.84 13.63
CA GLN A 97 -18.05 -9.25 14.06
C GLN A 97 -17.94 -10.13 15.30
N TYR A 98 -19.00 -10.13 16.09
CA TYR A 98 -19.13 -11.01 17.24
C TYR A 98 -20.01 -12.19 16.85
N ASP A 99 -19.59 -13.40 17.24
CA ASP A 99 -20.40 -14.59 17.07
C ASP A 99 -21.50 -14.65 18.14
N THR A 100 -22.30 -15.70 18.14
CA THR A 100 -23.41 -15.89 19.09
C THR A 100 -22.95 -15.92 20.55
N PHE A 101 -21.69 -16.23 20.81
CA PHE A 101 -21.09 -16.32 22.14
C PHE A 101 -20.30 -15.09 22.54
N GLY A 102 -20.30 -14.03 21.72
CA GLY A 102 -19.58 -12.81 22.00
C GLY A 102 -18.11 -12.82 21.55
N ASN A 103 -17.66 -13.83 20.85
CA ASN A 103 -16.29 -13.89 20.32
C ASN A 103 -16.15 -13.03 19.08
N THR A 104 -15.02 -12.36 18.96
CA THR A 104 -14.76 -11.50 17.81
C THR A 104 -14.46 -12.32 16.56
N ARG A 105 -15.09 -11.92 15.46
CA ARG A 105 -14.92 -12.55 14.17
C ARG A 105 -14.56 -11.48 13.14
N GLN A 106 -13.53 -11.75 12.34
CA GLN A 106 -13.17 -10.86 11.23
C GLN A 106 -13.88 -11.29 9.95
N ILE A 107 -14.52 -10.32 9.30
CA ILE A 107 -15.13 -10.52 7.99
C ILE A 107 -14.44 -9.60 7.00
N ARG A 108 -14.02 -10.19 5.89
CA ARG A 108 -13.49 -9.43 4.76
C ARG A 108 -14.62 -8.79 3.98
N MET A 109 -14.52 -7.48 3.78
CA MET A 109 -15.38 -6.78 2.85
C MET A 109 -14.51 -6.00 1.88
N PHE A 110 -14.83 -6.15 0.61
CA PHE A 110 -14.19 -5.36 -0.43
C PHE A 110 -14.89 -4.00 -0.49
N LEU A 111 -14.28 -3.02 0.15
CA LEU A 111 -14.68 -1.64 -0.04
C LEU A 111 -13.93 -1.13 -1.27
N SER A 112 -14.32 -1.63 -2.44
CA SER A 112 -13.77 -1.05 -3.63
C SER A 112 -14.45 0.28 -3.87
N LYS A 113 -13.69 1.34 -3.88
CA LYS A 113 -14.11 2.51 -4.62
C LYS A 113 -14.08 2.09 -6.08
N THR A 114 -15.21 1.74 -6.62
CA THR A 114 -15.34 1.71 -8.06
C THR A 114 -15.20 3.16 -8.51
N ALA A 115 -14.11 3.40 -9.17
CA ALA A 115 -14.01 4.65 -9.91
C ALA A 115 -15.07 4.62 -11.01
#